data_79ec8eef65342b66eee91498848440a8
#
_entry.id   79ec8eef65342b66eee91498848440a8
#
_cell.length_a   1.000
_cell.length_b   1.000
_cell.length_c   1.000
_cell.angle_alpha   90.00
_cell.angle_beta   90.00
_cell.angle_gamma   90.00
#
_symmetry.space_group_name_H-M   'P 1'
#
loop_
_entity.id
_entity.type
_entity.pdbx_description
1 polymer ?
#
loop_
_entity_poly.entity_id
_entity_poly.type
_entity_poly.pdbx_seq_one_letter_code
_entity_poly.pdbx_strand_id
1 'polypeptide(L)' 'MILIRFPNTDSKRSALGQLAGRFNFKSWATGEMLVPEDALGFLAVQGIPFAVEDGVEWLVEG' A
#
# COMPACT_ATOMS: atom_id res chain seq x y z
N MET A 1 -4.26 5.90 7.64
CA MET A 1 -3.88 5.41 6.29
C MET A 1 -2.46 5.78 5.99
N ILE A 2 -1.75 4.92 5.32
CA ILE A 2 -0.34 5.11 5.04
C ILE A 2 -0.13 4.99 3.53
N LEU A 3 0.64 5.91 2.97
CA LEU A 3 0.95 5.89 1.55
C LEU A 3 2.19 5.04 1.33
N ILE A 4 2.06 4.03 0.48
CA ILE A 4 3.17 3.15 0.15
C ILE A 4 3.37 3.11 -1.35
N ARG A 5 4.53 2.65 -1.76
CA ARG A 5 4.87 2.52 -3.18
C ARG A 5 5.47 1.14 -3.42
N PHE A 6 5.11 0.54 -4.54
CA PHE A 6 5.62 -0.76 -4.91
C PHE A 6 6.76 -0.62 -5.91
N PRO A 7 7.77 -1.51 -5.84
CA PRO A 7 8.93 -1.42 -6.72
C PRO A 7 8.62 -1.78 -8.18
N ASN A 8 7.55 -2.52 -8.40
CA ASN A 8 7.18 -2.91 -9.76
C ASN A 8 5.70 -3.24 -9.83
N THR A 9 5.22 -3.41 -11.08
CA THR A 9 3.81 -3.67 -11.32
C THR A 9 3.35 -5.01 -10.76
N ASP A 10 4.22 -6.01 -10.81
CA ASP A 10 3.87 -7.33 -10.31
C ASP A 10 3.60 -7.31 -8.81
N SER A 11 4.44 -6.61 -8.06
CA SER A 11 4.23 -6.48 -6.62
C SER A 11 2.93 -5.77 -6.32
N LYS A 12 2.65 -4.70 -7.06
CA LYS A 12 1.40 -3.97 -6.88
C LYS A 12 0.20 -4.85 -7.19
N ARG A 13 0.28 -5.61 -8.27
CA ARG A 13 -0.82 -6.50 -8.65
C ARG A 13 -1.06 -7.56 -7.59
N SER A 14 0.01 -8.13 -7.06
CA SER A 14 -0.11 -9.13 -5.99
C SER A 14 -0.76 -8.50 -4.76
N ALA A 15 -0.35 -7.28 -4.42
CA ALA A 15 -0.92 -6.59 -3.28
C ALA A 15 -2.41 -6.33 -3.49
N LEU A 16 -2.80 -5.88 -4.67
CA LEU A 16 -4.21 -5.65 -4.97
C LEU A 16 -5.03 -6.91 -4.77
N GLY A 17 -4.52 -8.04 -5.27
CA GLY A 17 -5.22 -9.30 -5.12
C GLY A 17 -5.34 -9.74 -3.67
N GLN A 18 -4.33 -9.48 -2.86
CA GLN A 18 -4.33 -9.89 -1.47
C GLN A 18 -5.16 -8.96 -0.59
N LEU A 19 -5.19 -7.68 -0.91
CA LEU A 19 -5.90 -6.70 -0.09
C LEU A 19 -7.38 -6.58 -0.44
N ALA A 20 -7.74 -6.92 -1.66
CA ALA A 20 -9.13 -6.81 -2.10
C ALA A 20 -10.03 -7.68 -1.22
N GLY A 21 -11.11 -7.09 -0.72
CA GLY A 21 -12.04 -7.79 0.13
C GLY A 21 -11.61 -7.93 1.58
N ARG A 22 -10.38 -7.53 1.91
CA ARG A 22 -9.87 -7.60 3.29
C ARG A 22 -9.68 -6.25 3.92
N PHE A 23 -9.23 -5.29 3.13
CA PHE A 23 -8.92 -3.95 3.61
C PHE A 23 -9.48 -2.92 2.65
N ASN A 24 -9.82 -1.75 3.18
CA ASN A 24 -10.17 -0.61 2.34
C ASN A 24 -8.88 0.09 1.94
N PHE A 25 -8.74 0.38 0.66
CA PHE A 25 -7.53 1.03 0.17
C PHE A 25 -7.83 1.83 -1.07
N LYS A 26 -6.88 2.70 -1.44
CA LYS A 26 -6.93 3.46 -2.68
C LYS A 26 -5.63 3.21 -3.43
N SER A 27 -5.69 3.11 -4.75
CA SER A 27 -4.50 2.91 -5.55
C SER A 27 -4.48 3.87 -6.71
N TRP A 28 -3.27 4.17 -7.18
CA TRP A 28 -3.05 5.06 -8.31
C TRP A 28 -2.22 4.33 -9.37
N ALA A 29 -2.38 4.78 -10.62
CA ALA A 29 -1.65 4.18 -11.73
C ALA A 29 -0.14 4.36 -11.60
N THR A 30 0.29 5.31 -10.77
CA THR A 30 1.71 5.61 -10.57
C THR A 30 2.45 4.59 -9.71
N GLY A 31 1.74 3.60 -9.19
CA GLY A 31 2.37 2.59 -8.33
C GLY A 31 2.24 2.85 -6.86
N GLU A 32 1.53 3.90 -6.50
CA GLU A 32 1.29 4.24 -5.10
C GLU A 32 -0.03 3.65 -4.63
N MET A 33 -0.11 3.41 -3.33
CA MET A 33 -1.33 2.88 -2.75
C MET A 33 -1.47 3.42 -1.33
N LEU A 34 -2.68 3.83 -0.96
CA LEU A 34 -2.98 4.31 0.39
C LEU A 34 -3.70 3.17 1.13
N VAL A 35 -3.09 2.69 2.20
CA VAL A 35 -3.60 1.51 2.91
C VAL A 35 -3.66 1.77 4.41
N PRO A 36 -4.52 1.03 5.14
CA PRO A 36 -4.50 1.10 6.59
C PRO A 36 -3.22 0.46 7.14
N GLU A 37 -2.87 0.86 8.35
CA GLU A 37 -1.66 0.39 8.99
C GLU A 37 -1.61 -1.14 9.08
N ASP A 38 -2.74 -1.76 9.38
CA ASP A 38 -2.82 -3.20 9.50
C ASP A 38 -2.43 -3.92 8.21
N ALA A 39 -2.66 -3.29 7.06
CA ALA A 39 -2.34 -3.89 5.79
C ALA A 39 -0.83 -4.04 5.60
N LEU A 40 -0.04 -3.18 6.24
CA LEU A 40 1.42 -3.26 6.10
C LEU A 40 1.96 -4.57 6.65
N GLY A 41 1.47 -4.96 7.82
CA GLY A 41 1.87 -6.24 8.40
C GLY A 41 1.45 -7.40 7.53
N PHE A 42 0.25 -7.33 6.98
CA PHE A 42 -0.26 -8.37 6.10
C PHE A 42 0.62 -8.52 4.86
N LEU A 43 0.98 -7.39 4.23
CA LEU A 43 1.83 -7.42 3.05
C LEU A 43 3.20 -8.00 3.37
N ALA A 44 3.75 -7.65 4.53
CA ALA A 44 5.04 -8.18 4.94
C ALA A 44 5.00 -9.69 5.13
N VAL A 45 3.94 -10.20 5.72
CA VAL A 45 3.75 -11.64 5.91
C VAL A 45 3.66 -12.36 4.57
N GLN A 46 3.01 -11.71 3.59
CA GLN A 46 2.88 -12.29 2.26
C GLN A 46 4.15 -12.17 1.43
N GLY A 47 5.15 -11.47 1.95
CA GLY A 47 6.40 -11.32 1.22
C GLY A 47 6.35 -10.35 0.07
N ILE A 48 5.40 -9.43 0.09
CA ILE A 48 5.25 -8.44 -0.97
C ILE A 48 6.07 -7.20 -0.63
N PRO A 49 7.06 -6.83 -1.46
CA PRO A 49 7.89 -5.68 -1.17
C PRO A 49 7.14 -4.37 -1.37
N PHE A 50 7.39 -3.41 -0.49
CA PHE A 50 6.82 -2.07 -0.59
C PHE A 50 7.71 -1.10 0.16
N ALA A 51 7.54 0.19 -0.12
CA ALA A 51 8.25 1.25 0.59
C ALA A 51 7.23 2.25 1.09
N VAL A 52 7.43 2.74 2.31
CA VAL A 52 6.55 3.76 2.88
C VAL A 52 7.02 5.11 2.37
N GLU A 53 6.08 5.92 1.87
CA GLU A 53 6.39 7.24 1.35
C GLU A 53 6.41 8.26 2.48
N ASP A 54 7.46 9.07 2.49
CA ASP A 54 7.59 10.08 3.55
C ASP A 54 6.54 11.17 3.46
N GLY A 55 6.01 11.38 2.29
CA GLY A 55 5.02 12.43 2.09
C GLY A 55 3.72 12.19 2.82
N VAL A 56 3.54 11.04 3.40
CA VAL A 56 2.31 10.69 4.05
C VAL A 56 1.95 11.63 5.20
N GLU A 57 2.94 12.27 5.77
CA GLU A 57 2.72 13.14 6.92
C GLU A 57 1.77 14.29 6.64
N TRP A 58 1.82 14.83 5.45
CA TRP A 58 0.97 15.99 5.16
C TRP A 58 -0.49 15.59 5.04
N LEU A 59 -0.75 14.32 4.87
CA LEU A 59 -2.13 13.84 4.84
C LEU A 59 -2.80 13.97 6.20
N VAL A 60 -2.00 13.91 7.24
CA VAL A 60 -2.51 13.99 8.59
C VAL A 60 -3.07 15.38 8.88
N GLU A 61 -2.53 16.38 8.23
CA GLU A 61 -2.97 17.74 8.45
C GLU A 61 -4.25 18.08 7.72
N GLY A 62 -4.54 17.34 6.71
CA GLY A 62 -5.75 17.55 5.92
C GLY A 62 -6.98 16.99 6.59
#